data_7056dd25cab3621d766110e86dbc3cf5
#
_entry.id   7056dd25cab3621d766110e86dbc3cf5
#
_cell.length_a   1.000
_cell.length_b   1.000
_cell.length_c   1.000
_cell.angle_alpha   90.00
_cell.angle_beta   90.00
_cell.angle_gamma   90.00
#
_symmetry.space_group_name_H-M   'P 1'
#
loop_
_entity.id
_entity.type
_entity.pdbx_description
1 polymer ?
#
loop_
_entity_poly.entity_id
_entity_poly.type
_entity_poly.pdbx_seq_one_letter_code
_entity_poly.pdbx_strand_id
1 'polypeptide(L)'
;EAEVVVLGAGVAGLTLARLLWERGRKVLVVAEALGEASRPPVALVNPLRGRRFTLAEEGERALAAALAFYGRFVPLHLGVFRPVPEEDRPKVAGRLSRLKHRWEKEGVLLEEAFWLEPRPLLARLAEGLPLLRGRVLAWEPPWLVLEGGGRVRGEVLVYAGGGRGAHLLGLEGRHVPGLVLTLLDYFPRAVSYRVYLAGAALGGSYLPGEEGYRLPPPTEGEVEWLLQGAEALVGYRPRVA
;
A
#
# COMPACT_ATOMS: atom_id res chain seq x y z
N GLU A 1 -27.31 10.93 1.65
CA GLU A 1 -27.78 9.57 1.42
C GLU A 1 -27.17 9.02 0.13
N ALA A 2 -26.62 7.82 0.17
CA ALA A 2 -26.01 7.15 -0.97
C ALA A 2 -26.33 5.64 -0.92
N GLU A 3 -26.24 4.95 -2.07
CA GLU A 3 -26.34 3.49 -2.10
C GLU A 3 -25.16 2.88 -1.33
N VAL A 4 -23.95 3.36 -1.61
CA VAL A 4 -22.73 2.88 -0.95
C VAL A 4 -21.99 4.04 -0.28
N VAL A 5 -21.74 3.93 1.00
CA VAL A 5 -20.88 4.86 1.74
C VAL A 5 -19.58 4.14 2.09
N VAL A 6 -18.46 4.70 1.63
CA VAL A 6 -17.12 4.16 1.89
C VAL A 6 -16.43 5.03 2.94
N LEU A 7 -16.14 4.47 4.10
CA LEU A 7 -15.35 5.12 5.14
C LEU A 7 -13.87 4.88 4.88
N GLY A 8 -13.16 5.96 4.55
CA GLY A 8 -11.73 5.98 4.30
C GLY A 8 -11.36 6.30 2.84
N ALA A 9 -10.50 7.29 2.67
CA ALA A 9 -9.99 7.77 1.38
C ALA A 9 -8.54 7.34 1.13
N GLY A 10 -8.14 6.17 1.60
CA GLY A 10 -6.92 5.49 1.23
C GLY A 10 -7.04 4.79 -0.12
N VAL A 11 -5.98 4.11 -0.55
CA VAL A 11 -5.96 3.40 -1.84
C VAL A 11 -7.11 2.39 -1.97
N ALA A 12 -7.43 1.64 -0.92
CA ALA A 12 -8.51 0.65 -0.96
C ALA A 12 -9.88 1.30 -1.13
N GLY A 13 -10.19 2.31 -0.30
CA GLY A 13 -11.49 3.00 -0.33
C GLY A 13 -11.71 3.76 -1.64
N LEU A 14 -10.71 4.49 -2.11
CA LEU A 14 -10.81 5.24 -3.37
C LEU A 14 -10.88 4.33 -4.59
N THR A 15 -10.14 3.21 -4.60
CA THR A 15 -10.22 2.22 -5.68
C THR A 15 -11.64 1.64 -5.78
N LEU A 16 -12.21 1.20 -4.65
CA LEU A 16 -13.57 0.68 -4.62
C LEU A 16 -14.59 1.75 -5.02
N ALA A 17 -14.50 2.95 -4.45
CA ALA A 17 -15.41 4.04 -4.76
C ALA A 17 -15.37 4.40 -6.25
N ARG A 18 -14.18 4.49 -6.85
CA ARG A 18 -14.00 4.74 -8.28
C ARG A 18 -14.64 3.66 -9.14
N LEU A 19 -14.40 2.39 -8.83
CA LEU A 19 -14.97 1.26 -9.57
C LEU A 19 -16.50 1.23 -9.51
N LEU A 20 -17.10 1.54 -8.36
CA LEU A 20 -18.54 1.60 -8.18
C LEU A 20 -19.13 2.81 -8.90
N TRP A 21 -18.50 3.97 -8.77
CA TRP A 21 -18.93 5.21 -9.41
C TRP A 21 -18.91 5.10 -10.95
N GLU A 22 -17.86 4.50 -11.53
CA GLU A 22 -17.78 4.23 -12.97
C GLU A 22 -18.85 3.25 -13.47
N ARG A 23 -19.44 2.46 -12.59
CA ARG A 23 -20.59 1.59 -12.85
C ARG A 23 -21.94 2.26 -12.60
N GLY A 24 -21.96 3.58 -12.40
CA GLY A 24 -23.18 4.36 -12.18
C GLY A 24 -23.80 4.22 -10.80
N ARG A 25 -23.07 3.65 -9.81
CA ARG A 25 -23.59 3.53 -8.43
C ARG A 25 -23.47 4.88 -7.71
N LYS A 26 -24.45 5.18 -6.85
CA LYS A 26 -24.41 6.37 -6.00
C LYS A 26 -23.49 6.13 -4.82
N VAL A 27 -22.24 6.58 -4.94
CA VAL A 27 -21.20 6.39 -3.92
C VAL A 27 -20.91 7.69 -3.21
N LEU A 28 -20.65 7.62 -1.91
CA LEU A 28 -20.11 8.71 -1.10
C LEU A 28 -18.90 8.20 -0.32
N VAL A 29 -17.77 8.89 -0.44
CA VAL A 29 -16.58 8.63 0.38
C VAL A 29 -16.61 9.56 1.60
N VAL A 30 -16.39 9.03 2.79
CA VAL A 30 -16.26 9.80 4.03
C VAL A 30 -14.86 9.62 4.59
N ALA A 31 -14.12 10.70 4.80
CA ALA A 31 -12.76 10.65 5.33
C ALA A 31 -12.31 12.00 5.90
N GLU A 32 -11.39 12.00 6.85
CA GLU A 32 -10.76 13.23 7.36
C GLU A 32 -9.82 13.84 6.31
N ALA A 33 -9.06 13.00 5.62
CA ALA A 33 -8.09 13.40 4.59
C ALA A 33 -7.91 12.32 3.53
N LEU A 34 -7.27 12.69 2.41
CA LEU A 34 -6.84 11.73 1.41
C LEU A 34 -5.59 10.98 1.90
N GLY A 35 -5.69 9.69 1.98
CA GLY A 35 -4.60 8.75 1.89
C GLY A 35 -3.83 8.39 3.15
N GLU A 36 -3.77 9.15 4.20
CA GLU A 36 -2.97 8.81 5.41
C GLU A 36 -1.79 7.83 5.16
N ALA A 37 -1.93 6.55 5.57
CA ALA A 37 -0.94 5.50 5.34
C ALA A 37 -0.70 5.15 3.85
N SER A 38 -1.58 5.58 2.95
CA SER A 38 -1.45 5.40 1.50
C SER A 38 -0.69 6.56 0.80
N ARG A 39 0.03 7.40 1.54
CA ARG A 39 0.77 8.57 1.02
C ARG A 39 2.29 8.49 1.10
N PRO A 40 2.94 7.32 1.14
CA PRO A 40 4.41 7.28 1.04
C PRO A 40 4.86 7.88 -0.31
N PRO A 41 6.14 8.23 -0.46
CA PRO A 41 6.68 8.71 -1.73
C PRO A 41 6.48 7.71 -2.87
N VAL A 42 6.63 6.42 -2.58
CA VAL A 42 6.49 5.31 -3.52
C VAL A 42 5.71 4.17 -2.87
N ALA A 43 4.84 3.55 -3.64
CA ALA A 43 4.19 2.29 -3.29
C ALA A 43 4.68 1.16 -4.20
N LEU A 44 5.11 0.06 -3.58
CA LEU A 44 5.55 -1.15 -4.28
C LEU A 44 4.41 -2.16 -4.35
N VAL A 45 4.08 -2.62 -5.54
CA VAL A 45 3.08 -3.65 -5.80
C VAL A 45 3.77 -4.95 -6.20
N ASN A 46 3.76 -5.89 -5.27
CA ASN A 46 4.46 -7.17 -5.40
C ASN A 46 3.60 -8.30 -4.79
N PRO A 47 3.25 -9.33 -5.57
CA PRO A 47 2.40 -10.43 -5.09
C PRO A 47 3.11 -11.39 -4.14
N LEU A 48 4.45 -11.35 -4.06
CA LEU A 48 5.25 -12.23 -3.22
C LEU A 48 5.53 -11.59 -1.85
N ARG A 49 5.04 -12.20 -0.79
CA ARG A 49 5.19 -11.72 0.58
C ARG A 49 6.48 -12.22 1.23
N GLY A 50 7.10 -11.33 1.99
CA GLY A 50 8.19 -11.62 2.90
C GLY A 50 9.40 -12.29 2.25
N ARG A 51 10.31 -12.76 3.10
CA ARG A 51 11.55 -13.43 2.69
C ARG A 51 11.35 -14.84 2.13
N ARG A 52 10.22 -15.46 2.44
CA ARG A 52 9.88 -16.82 1.99
C ARG A 52 9.24 -16.84 0.60
N PHE A 53 9.07 -15.71 -0.08
CA PHE A 53 8.43 -15.62 -1.40
C PHE A 53 7.03 -16.27 -1.42
N THR A 54 6.28 -16.12 -0.36
CA THR A 54 4.93 -16.68 -0.31
C THR A 54 4.02 -15.88 -1.24
N LEU A 55 3.45 -16.54 -2.24
CA LEU A 55 2.44 -15.92 -3.11
C LEU A 55 1.21 -15.55 -2.26
N ALA A 56 0.75 -14.32 -2.39
CA ALA A 56 -0.50 -13.91 -1.77
C ALA A 56 -1.66 -14.71 -2.38
N GLU A 57 -2.67 -15.00 -1.58
CA GLU A 57 -3.92 -15.56 -2.10
C GLU A 57 -4.45 -14.62 -3.20
N GLU A 58 -4.87 -15.19 -4.33
CA GLU A 58 -5.27 -14.44 -5.53
C GLU A 58 -4.22 -13.40 -6.03
N GLY A 59 -2.95 -13.50 -5.57
CA GLY A 59 -1.91 -12.49 -5.81
C GLY A 59 -1.63 -12.24 -7.29
N GLU A 60 -1.68 -13.26 -8.12
CA GLU A 60 -1.53 -13.16 -9.58
C GLU A 60 -2.67 -12.37 -10.21
N ARG A 61 -3.90 -12.74 -9.87
CA ARG A 61 -5.11 -12.07 -10.36
C ARG A 61 -5.21 -10.62 -9.86
N ALA A 62 -4.86 -10.41 -8.60
CA ALA A 62 -4.81 -9.05 -8.01
C ALA A 62 -3.75 -8.18 -8.68
N LEU A 63 -2.57 -8.74 -9.02
CA LEU A 63 -1.53 -8.02 -9.74
C LEU A 63 -1.99 -7.60 -11.13
N ALA A 64 -2.58 -8.52 -11.90
CA ALA A 64 -3.10 -8.23 -13.23
C ALA A 64 -4.21 -7.15 -13.18
N ALA A 65 -5.12 -7.24 -12.22
CA ALA A 65 -6.16 -6.24 -12.01
C ALA A 65 -5.57 -4.87 -11.62
N ALA A 66 -4.56 -4.84 -10.77
CA ALA A 66 -3.88 -3.61 -10.36
C ALA A 66 -3.15 -2.94 -11.53
N LEU A 67 -2.43 -3.72 -12.35
CA LEU A 67 -1.79 -3.23 -13.58
C LEU A 67 -2.81 -2.55 -14.51
N ALA A 68 -3.88 -3.27 -14.83
CA ALA A 68 -4.91 -2.78 -15.76
C ALA A 68 -5.64 -1.55 -15.21
N PHE A 69 -5.92 -1.52 -13.91
CA PHE A 69 -6.69 -0.44 -13.29
C PHE A 69 -5.85 0.79 -13.03
N TYR A 70 -4.73 0.68 -12.30
CA TYR A 70 -3.92 1.84 -11.89
C TYR A 70 -3.17 2.48 -13.05
N GLY A 71 -2.79 1.69 -14.06
CA GLY A 71 -2.17 2.21 -15.28
C GLY A 71 -3.03 3.20 -16.08
N ARG A 72 -4.34 3.25 -15.80
CA ARG A 72 -5.27 4.25 -16.38
C ARG A 72 -5.08 5.64 -15.76
N PHE A 73 -4.51 5.73 -14.57
CA PHE A 73 -4.46 6.96 -13.77
C PHE A 73 -3.05 7.52 -13.63
N VAL A 74 -2.04 6.66 -13.52
CA VAL A 74 -0.65 7.07 -13.29
C VAL A 74 0.34 6.16 -14.02
N PRO A 75 1.57 6.63 -14.29
CA PRO A 75 2.64 5.78 -14.78
C PRO A 75 2.94 4.64 -13.82
N LEU A 76 3.13 3.43 -14.36
CA LEU A 76 3.56 2.26 -13.60
C LEU A 76 4.98 1.91 -14.03
N HIS A 77 5.87 1.76 -13.05
CA HIS A 77 7.27 1.40 -13.28
C HIS A 77 7.44 -0.10 -13.08
N LEU A 78 7.47 -0.84 -14.19
CA LEU A 78 7.50 -2.31 -14.18
C LEU A 78 8.86 -2.87 -13.80
N GLY A 79 8.81 -4.04 -13.19
CA GLY A 79 9.98 -4.81 -12.82
C GLY A 79 10.39 -4.60 -11.36
N VAL A 80 10.23 -5.65 -10.56
CA VAL A 80 10.71 -5.69 -9.17
C VAL A 80 11.73 -6.81 -9.05
N PHE A 81 12.98 -6.46 -8.78
CA PHE A 81 14.03 -7.42 -8.55
C PHE A 81 13.99 -7.93 -7.09
N ARG A 82 14.11 -9.23 -6.94
CA ARG A 82 14.17 -9.91 -5.66
C ARG A 82 15.46 -10.73 -5.58
N PRO A 83 16.43 -10.37 -4.73
CA PRO A 83 17.59 -11.20 -4.47
C PRO A 83 17.17 -12.59 -3.98
N VAL A 84 17.76 -13.62 -4.56
CA VAL A 84 17.53 -15.03 -4.21
C VAL A 84 18.88 -15.76 -4.23
N PRO A 85 19.36 -16.24 -3.06
CA PRO A 85 20.53 -17.09 -3.01
C PRO A 85 20.38 -18.31 -3.93
N GLU A 86 21.47 -18.75 -4.52
CA GLU A 86 21.43 -19.83 -5.51
C GLU A 86 20.85 -21.13 -4.94
N GLU A 87 21.16 -21.45 -3.70
CA GLU A 87 20.65 -22.61 -2.96
C GLU A 87 19.13 -22.55 -2.72
N ASP A 88 18.52 -21.37 -2.70
CA ASP A 88 17.08 -21.18 -2.51
C ASP A 88 16.28 -21.16 -3.82
N ARG A 89 16.94 -21.05 -4.98
CA ARG A 89 16.28 -20.98 -6.29
C ARG A 89 15.30 -22.13 -6.56
N PRO A 90 15.63 -23.41 -6.29
CA PRO A 90 14.68 -24.50 -6.52
C PRO A 90 13.39 -24.35 -5.72
N LYS A 91 13.48 -23.87 -4.47
CA LYS A 91 12.32 -23.65 -3.60
C LYS A 91 11.47 -22.47 -4.07
N VAL A 92 12.12 -21.43 -4.57
CA VAL A 92 11.47 -20.21 -5.04
C VAL A 92 10.82 -20.44 -6.40
N ALA A 93 11.46 -21.18 -7.30
CA ALA A 93 10.98 -21.44 -8.66
C ALA A 93 9.54 -22.00 -8.70
N GLY A 94 9.22 -22.94 -7.82
CA GLY A 94 7.87 -23.51 -7.74
C GLY A 94 6.79 -22.48 -7.34
N ARG A 95 7.16 -21.43 -6.61
CA ARG A 95 6.26 -20.35 -6.19
C ARG A 95 6.06 -19.27 -7.25
N LEU A 96 6.96 -19.23 -8.24
CA LEU A 96 6.94 -18.27 -9.34
C LEU A 96 6.19 -18.79 -10.58
N SER A 97 5.77 -20.05 -10.62
CA SER A 97 5.26 -20.73 -11.82
C SER A 97 4.10 -20.00 -12.52
N ARG A 98 3.34 -19.19 -11.79
CA ARG A 98 2.22 -18.38 -12.30
C ARG A 98 2.53 -16.92 -12.52
N LEU A 99 3.77 -16.49 -12.26
CA LEU A 99 4.17 -15.09 -12.41
C LEU A 99 5.13 -14.94 -13.58
N LYS A 100 4.98 -13.91 -14.38
CA LYS A 100 5.98 -13.56 -15.37
C LYS A 100 7.26 -13.12 -14.68
N HIS A 101 8.30 -13.89 -14.88
CA HIS A 101 9.57 -13.67 -14.22
C HIS A 101 10.76 -14.06 -15.10
N ARG A 102 11.89 -13.49 -14.78
CA ARG A 102 13.18 -13.83 -15.40
C ARG A 102 14.22 -14.00 -14.30
N TRP A 103 14.93 -15.13 -14.34
CA TRP A 103 16.07 -15.34 -13.47
C TRP A 103 17.27 -14.50 -13.93
N GLU A 104 17.92 -13.88 -12.98
CA GLU A 104 19.17 -13.15 -13.14
C GLU A 104 20.24 -13.76 -12.22
N LYS A 105 21.51 -13.28 -12.35
CA LYS A 105 22.63 -13.86 -11.61
C LYS A 105 22.39 -13.92 -10.10
N GLU A 106 21.84 -12.84 -9.51
CA GLU A 106 21.70 -12.69 -8.06
C GLU A 106 20.26 -12.83 -7.55
N GLY A 107 19.34 -13.19 -8.42
CA GLY A 107 17.93 -13.27 -8.01
C GLY A 107 16.96 -13.42 -9.17
N VAL A 108 15.75 -12.95 -8.95
CA VAL A 108 14.65 -13.00 -9.91
C VAL A 108 14.04 -11.63 -10.14
N LEU A 109 13.81 -11.29 -11.38
CA LEU A 109 13.01 -10.13 -11.79
C LEU A 109 11.57 -10.56 -11.98
N LEU A 110 10.65 -9.96 -11.23
CA LEU A 110 9.21 -10.08 -11.43
C LEU A 110 8.79 -9.02 -12.43
N GLU A 111 8.48 -9.42 -13.66
CA GLU A 111 8.33 -8.49 -14.79
C GLU A 111 7.06 -7.64 -14.71
N GLU A 112 6.00 -8.16 -14.13
CA GLU A 112 4.71 -7.46 -13.96
C GLU A 112 4.51 -6.83 -12.59
N ALA A 113 5.36 -7.14 -11.61
CA ALA A 113 5.40 -6.37 -10.36
C ALA A 113 5.91 -4.96 -10.67
N PHE A 114 5.43 -3.96 -9.93
CA PHE A 114 5.70 -2.57 -10.26
C PHE A 114 5.76 -1.68 -9.01
N TRP A 115 6.21 -0.46 -9.22
CA TRP A 115 6.02 0.62 -8.26
C TRP A 115 5.35 1.81 -8.93
N LEU A 116 4.73 2.64 -8.13
CA LEU A 116 4.06 3.88 -8.54
C LEU A 116 4.16 4.94 -7.45
N GLU A 117 3.88 6.18 -7.82
CA GLU A 117 3.71 7.28 -6.88
C GLU A 117 2.25 7.35 -6.40
N PRO A 118 1.97 7.02 -5.13
CA PRO A 118 0.59 6.90 -4.66
C PRO A 118 -0.12 8.26 -4.49
N ARG A 119 0.58 9.35 -4.24
CA ARG A 119 -0.06 10.67 -4.06
C ARG A 119 -0.80 11.14 -5.31
N PRO A 120 -0.19 11.12 -6.52
CA PRO A 120 -0.92 11.38 -7.77
C PRO A 120 -2.05 10.39 -8.00
N LEU A 121 -1.84 9.10 -7.72
CA LEU A 121 -2.87 8.09 -7.86
C LEU A 121 -4.11 8.41 -7.01
N LEU A 122 -3.92 8.72 -5.72
CA LEU A 122 -5.03 9.07 -4.83
C LEU A 122 -5.81 10.29 -5.33
N ALA A 123 -5.11 11.32 -5.81
CA ALA A 123 -5.74 12.51 -6.37
C ALA A 123 -6.59 12.16 -7.61
N ARG A 124 -6.06 11.35 -8.52
CA ARG A 124 -6.78 10.90 -9.72
C ARG A 124 -7.96 9.99 -9.40
N LEU A 125 -7.82 9.07 -8.45
CA LEU A 125 -8.92 8.21 -8.01
C LEU A 125 -10.05 9.02 -7.37
N ALA A 126 -9.73 10.09 -6.64
CA ALA A 126 -10.70 10.96 -5.97
C ALA A 126 -11.39 11.95 -6.91
N GLU A 127 -10.84 12.23 -8.10
CA GLU A 127 -11.32 13.23 -9.02
C GLU A 127 -12.78 12.98 -9.41
N GLY A 128 -13.67 13.95 -9.11
CA GLY A 128 -15.10 13.89 -9.38
C GLY A 128 -15.91 12.95 -8.47
N LEU A 129 -15.29 12.21 -7.56
CA LEU A 129 -16.04 11.43 -6.57
C LEU A 129 -16.68 12.33 -5.52
N PRO A 130 -17.95 12.06 -5.13
CA PRO A 130 -18.54 12.68 -3.95
C PRO A 130 -17.72 12.32 -2.70
N LEU A 131 -17.11 13.33 -2.08
CA LEU A 131 -16.27 13.18 -0.90
C LEU A 131 -16.73 14.13 0.20
N LEU A 132 -17.10 13.57 1.33
CA LEU A 132 -17.44 14.30 2.54
C LEU A 132 -16.24 14.25 3.50
N ARG A 133 -15.69 15.42 3.81
CA ARG A 133 -14.66 15.53 4.82
C ARG A 133 -15.28 15.51 6.21
N GLY A 134 -14.83 14.60 7.04
CA GLY A 134 -15.32 14.48 8.42
C GLY A 134 -14.74 13.27 9.13
N ARG A 135 -14.68 13.38 10.44
CA ARG A 135 -14.29 12.30 11.32
C ARG A 135 -15.51 11.49 11.71
N VAL A 136 -15.44 10.17 11.54
CA VAL A 136 -16.50 9.26 11.97
C VAL A 136 -16.21 8.84 13.41
N LEU A 137 -17.21 9.00 14.28
CA LEU A 137 -17.14 8.64 15.70
C LEU A 137 -17.81 7.31 16.00
N ALA A 138 -18.85 6.91 15.21
CA ALA A 138 -19.51 5.64 15.40
C ALA A 138 -19.97 5.03 14.07
N TRP A 139 -19.99 3.71 14.06
CA TRP A 139 -20.47 2.85 12.99
C TRP A 139 -21.77 2.18 13.42
N GLU A 140 -22.90 2.73 13.00
CA GLU A 140 -24.25 2.32 13.40
C GLU A 140 -25.11 2.03 12.16
N PRO A 141 -24.91 0.90 11.46
CA PRO A 141 -25.63 0.64 10.22
C PRO A 141 -27.15 0.86 10.36
N PRO A 142 -27.79 1.57 9.42
CA PRO A 142 -27.25 2.06 8.14
C PRO A 142 -26.57 3.44 8.21
N TRP A 143 -26.11 3.89 9.36
CA TRP A 143 -25.58 5.22 9.60
C TRP A 143 -24.09 5.21 9.98
N LEU A 144 -23.39 6.24 9.50
CA LEU A 144 -22.15 6.71 10.11
C LEU A 144 -22.44 7.98 10.90
N VAL A 145 -21.97 8.04 12.13
CA VAL A 145 -22.10 9.22 13.00
C VAL A 145 -20.81 10.02 12.91
N LEU A 146 -20.93 11.29 12.54
CA LEU A 146 -19.80 12.20 12.36
C LEU A 146 -19.55 13.03 13.63
N GLU A 147 -18.32 13.48 13.77
CA GLU A 147 -17.97 14.55 14.73
C GLU A 147 -18.85 15.78 14.47
N GLY A 148 -19.36 16.40 15.54
CA GLY A 148 -20.33 17.50 15.42
C GLY A 148 -21.80 17.05 15.25
N GLY A 149 -22.11 15.73 15.38
CA GLY A 149 -23.47 15.19 15.42
C GLY A 149 -24.12 14.94 14.07
N GLY A 150 -23.43 15.20 12.96
CA GLY A 150 -23.93 14.86 11.62
C GLY A 150 -24.04 13.35 11.42
N ARG A 151 -24.98 12.91 10.58
CA ARG A 151 -25.17 11.48 10.25
C ARG A 151 -25.21 11.28 8.73
N VAL A 152 -24.57 10.23 8.26
CA VAL A 152 -24.57 9.83 6.84
C VAL A 152 -25.20 8.47 6.72
N ARG A 153 -26.21 8.35 5.85
CA ARG A 153 -26.89 7.08 5.59
C ARG A 153 -26.40 6.44 4.31
N GLY A 154 -26.10 5.14 4.38
CA GLY A 154 -25.85 4.28 3.23
C GLY A 154 -26.69 3.02 3.27
N GLU A 155 -27.14 2.53 2.11
CA GLU A 155 -27.74 1.20 2.04
C GLU A 155 -26.68 0.14 2.34
N VAL A 156 -25.46 0.37 1.86
CA VAL A 156 -24.25 -0.41 2.15
C VAL A 156 -23.19 0.50 2.75
N LEU A 157 -22.67 0.12 3.91
CA LEU A 157 -21.51 0.77 4.52
C LEU A 157 -20.26 -0.09 4.29
N VAL A 158 -19.21 0.50 3.77
CA VAL A 158 -17.93 -0.18 3.54
C VAL A 158 -16.85 0.46 4.40
N TYR A 159 -16.21 -0.34 5.23
CA TYR A 159 -15.08 0.10 6.02
C TYR A 159 -13.76 -0.06 5.23
N ALA A 160 -13.11 1.05 4.94
CA ALA A 160 -11.77 1.14 4.35
C ALA A 160 -10.85 2.11 5.13
N GLY A 161 -11.16 2.30 6.42
CA GLY A 161 -10.52 3.27 7.33
C GLY A 161 -9.14 2.84 7.86
N GLY A 162 -8.59 1.72 7.36
CA GLY A 162 -7.29 1.22 7.81
C GLY A 162 -7.27 0.77 9.28
N GLY A 163 -6.08 0.53 9.82
CA GLY A 163 -5.92 0.04 11.19
C GLY A 163 -6.36 1.03 12.26
N ARG A 164 -6.22 2.33 12.01
CA ARG A 164 -6.54 3.39 12.97
C ARG A 164 -8.00 3.40 13.41
N GLY A 165 -8.92 3.17 12.49
CA GLY A 165 -10.35 3.20 12.75
C GLY A 165 -10.97 1.84 13.05
N ALA A 166 -10.20 0.75 13.14
CA ALA A 166 -10.72 -0.61 13.32
C ALA A 166 -11.59 -0.77 14.58
N HIS A 167 -11.34 0.03 15.61
CA HIS A 167 -12.14 0.08 16.84
C HIS A 167 -13.61 0.45 16.58
N LEU A 168 -13.93 1.19 15.51
CA LEU A 168 -15.31 1.52 15.13
C LEU A 168 -16.16 0.27 14.83
N LEU A 169 -15.49 -0.82 14.44
CA LEU A 169 -16.10 -2.12 14.17
C LEU A 169 -15.93 -3.11 15.34
N GLY A 170 -15.40 -2.66 16.48
CA GLY A 170 -15.05 -3.55 17.58
C GLY A 170 -13.93 -4.54 17.23
N LEU A 171 -13.13 -4.25 16.21
CA LEU A 171 -12.02 -5.10 15.81
C LEU A 171 -10.77 -4.74 16.61
N GLU A 172 -10.21 -5.74 17.25
CA GLU A 172 -8.90 -5.67 17.87
C GLU A 172 -7.85 -6.19 16.87
N GLY A 173 -6.70 -5.56 16.82
CA GLY A 173 -5.64 -5.94 15.90
C GLY A 173 -4.27 -5.53 16.39
N ARG A 174 -3.27 -6.25 15.90
CA ARG A 174 -1.87 -5.92 16.13
C ARG A 174 -1.40 -4.92 15.08
N HIS A 175 -0.90 -3.78 15.51
CA HIS A 175 -0.29 -2.79 14.62
C HIS A 175 1.19 -3.09 14.47
N VAL A 176 1.62 -3.29 13.24
CA VAL A 176 3.04 -3.48 12.90
C VAL A 176 3.54 -2.19 12.27
N PRO A 177 4.53 -1.52 12.89
CA PRO A 177 5.05 -0.27 12.35
C PRO A 177 5.77 -0.48 11.02
N GLY A 178 5.67 0.51 10.16
CA GLY A 178 6.39 0.62 8.90
C GLY A 178 6.87 2.05 8.70
N LEU A 179 7.99 2.22 8.02
CA LEU A 179 8.59 3.51 7.71
C LEU A 179 8.99 3.56 6.24
N VAL A 180 8.81 4.72 5.63
CA VAL A 180 9.33 5.03 4.29
C VAL A 180 10.09 6.33 4.34
N LEU A 181 11.37 6.28 3.98
CA LEU A 181 12.25 7.43 3.87
C LEU A 181 12.24 7.96 2.43
N THR A 182 12.26 9.27 2.28
CA THR A 182 12.57 9.93 1.01
C THR A 182 14.09 9.99 0.85
N LEU A 183 14.57 9.65 -0.34
CA LEU A 183 15.98 9.61 -0.66
C LEU A 183 16.36 10.74 -1.63
N LEU A 184 17.62 11.16 -1.59
CA LEU A 184 18.24 11.97 -2.63
C LEU A 184 18.66 11.11 -3.83
N ASP A 185 18.90 9.82 -3.61
CA ASP A 185 19.23 8.86 -4.65
C ASP A 185 17.96 8.33 -5.33
N TYR A 186 18.03 7.97 -6.60
CA TYR A 186 16.90 7.49 -7.38
C TYR A 186 17.12 6.08 -7.92
N PHE A 187 16.18 5.18 -7.67
CA PHE A 187 16.21 3.79 -8.07
C PHE A 187 15.12 3.50 -9.12
N PRO A 188 15.44 3.60 -10.43
CA PRO A 188 14.46 3.36 -11.48
C PRO A 188 13.96 1.93 -11.50
N ARG A 189 14.80 0.97 -11.13
CA ARG A 189 14.46 -0.43 -10.93
C ARG A 189 14.25 -0.70 -9.45
N ALA A 190 13.06 -1.19 -9.11
CA ALA A 190 12.77 -1.57 -7.73
C ALA A 190 13.54 -2.82 -7.31
N VAL A 191 14.08 -2.79 -6.09
CA VAL A 191 14.71 -3.94 -5.43
C VAL A 191 14.00 -4.17 -4.10
N SER A 192 13.64 -5.43 -3.80
CA SER A 192 12.88 -5.72 -2.59
C SER A 192 13.34 -7.02 -1.91
N TYR A 193 13.94 -6.87 -0.74
CA TYR A 193 14.26 -7.95 0.20
C TYR A 193 14.49 -7.37 1.59
N ARG A 194 13.69 -7.74 2.62
CA ARG A 194 13.62 -7.10 3.94
C ARG A 194 13.11 -5.66 3.87
N VAL A 195 13.84 -4.81 3.14
CA VAL A 195 13.45 -3.45 2.76
C VAL A 195 13.22 -3.38 1.25
N TYR A 196 12.70 -2.27 0.76
CA TYR A 196 12.61 -2.02 -0.67
C TYR A 196 13.19 -0.66 -1.02
N LEU A 197 13.79 -0.58 -2.21
CA LEU A 197 14.25 0.63 -2.87
C LEU A 197 13.48 0.77 -4.19
N ALA A 198 12.85 1.91 -4.41
CA ALA A 198 12.15 2.22 -5.65
C ALA A 198 11.96 3.72 -5.79
N GLY A 199 12.18 4.28 -7.00
CA GLY A 199 12.15 5.72 -7.19
C GLY A 199 13.06 6.44 -6.20
N ALA A 200 12.58 7.47 -5.54
CA ALA A 200 13.30 8.17 -4.47
C ALA A 200 12.85 7.70 -3.07
N ALA A 201 12.62 6.40 -2.88
CA ALA A 201 12.13 5.89 -1.60
C ALA A 201 12.85 4.63 -1.13
N LEU A 202 13.04 4.56 0.18
CA LEU A 202 13.47 3.38 0.93
C LEU A 202 12.38 3.06 1.95
N GLY A 203 11.81 1.88 1.90
CA GLY A 203 10.75 1.48 2.80
C GLY A 203 10.92 0.09 3.38
N GLY A 204 10.26 -0.13 4.50
CA GLY A 204 10.17 -1.42 5.16
C GLY A 204 9.05 -1.47 6.18
N SER A 205 8.68 -2.69 6.56
CA SER A 205 7.75 -2.98 7.63
C SER A 205 8.36 -3.96 8.60
N TYR A 206 7.72 -4.18 9.74
CA TYR A 206 8.28 -4.97 10.85
C TYR A 206 9.56 -4.33 11.42
N LEU A 207 9.49 -3.01 11.62
CA LEU A 207 10.57 -2.27 12.25
C LEU A 207 10.82 -2.79 13.66
N PRO A 208 12.08 -2.75 14.15
CA PRO A 208 12.36 -3.05 15.53
C PRO A 208 11.71 -1.99 16.44
N GLY A 209 11.17 -2.41 17.58
CA GLY A 209 10.57 -1.52 18.57
C GLY A 209 9.23 -2.00 19.10
N GLU A 210 8.55 -1.13 19.83
CA GLU A 210 7.26 -1.42 20.44
C GLU A 210 6.15 -1.53 19.40
N GLU A 211 5.27 -2.50 19.60
CA GLU A 211 4.06 -2.65 18.80
C GLU A 211 3.03 -1.61 19.21
N GLY A 212 2.32 -1.10 18.25
CA GLY A 212 1.23 -0.16 18.48
C GLY A 212 1.07 0.84 17.35
N TYR A 213 -0.07 1.53 17.38
CA TYR A 213 -0.31 2.63 16.46
C TYR A 213 0.40 3.87 17.00
N ARG A 214 1.41 4.34 16.31
CA ARG A 214 2.07 5.61 16.59
C ARG A 214 2.26 6.45 15.34
N LEU A 215 2.22 7.73 15.53
CA LEU A 215 2.57 8.71 14.50
C LEU A 215 4.05 9.10 14.66
N PRO A 216 4.70 9.53 13.59
CA PRO A 216 6.09 10.01 13.59
C PRO A 216 6.36 11.07 14.69
N PRO A 217 7.61 11.33 14.99
CA PRO A 217 8.80 10.99 14.19
C PRO A 217 9.29 9.55 14.38
N PRO A 218 9.99 8.99 13.37
CA PRO A 218 10.69 7.74 13.51
C PRO A 218 11.86 7.87 14.48
N THR A 219 12.24 6.77 15.11
CA THR A 219 13.46 6.73 15.94
C THR A 219 14.70 6.63 15.05
N GLU A 220 15.84 7.09 15.55
CA GLU A 220 17.13 6.92 14.88
C GLU A 220 17.44 5.44 14.56
N GLY A 221 17.11 4.53 15.49
CA GLY A 221 17.30 3.10 15.29
C GLY A 221 16.48 2.51 14.15
N GLU A 222 15.27 3.02 13.91
CA GLU A 222 14.42 2.59 12.78
C GLU A 222 14.97 3.08 11.45
N VAL A 223 15.44 4.33 11.41
CA VAL A 223 16.10 4.89 10.23
C VAL A 223 17.37 4.12 9.91
N GLU A 224 18.19 3.85 10.93
CA GLU A 224 19.43 3.09 10.80
C GLU A 224 19.17 1.66 10.29
N TRP A 225 18.14 0.99 10.84
CA TRP A 225 17.74 -0.35 10.39
C TRP A 225 17.38 -0.39 8.90
N LEU A 226 16.65 0.63 8.42
CA LEU A 226 16.32 0.74 6.99
C LEU A 226 17.57 0.96 6.14
N LEU A 227 18.45 1.87 6.55
CA LEU A 227 19.67 2.20 5.81
C LEU A 227 20.64 1.01 5.74
N GLN A 228 20.81 0.26 6.82
CA GLN A 228 21.60 -0.98 6.82
C GLN A 228 20.99 -2.04 5.89
N GLY A 229 19.65 -2.15 5.88
CA GLY A 229 18.94 -3.04 4.96
C GLY A 229 19.15 -2.65 3.50
N ALA A 230 19.15 -1.37 3.19
CA ALA A 230 19.42 -0.85 1.85
C ALA A 230 20.88 -1.06 1.43
N GLU A 231 21.83 -0.76 2.31
CA GLU A 231 23.28 -0.98 2.06
C GLU A 231 23.57 -2.44 1.74
N ALA A 232 22.94 -3.37 2.46
CA ALA A 232 23.06 -4.81 2.18
C ALA A 232 22.47 -5.21 0.82
N LEU A 233 21.53 -4.42 0.26
CA LEU A 233 20.92 -4.71 -1.05
C LEU A 233 21.69 -4.13 -2.23
N VAL A 234 22.25 -2.93 -2.07
CA VAL A 234 22.83 -2.19 -3.20
C VAL A 234 24.31 -1.92 -3.06
N GLY A 235 24.94 -2.33 -1.94
CA GLY A 235 26.38 -2.23 -1.71
C GLY A 235 26.87 -0.85 -1.29
N TYR A 236 25.97 0.11 -1.07
CA TYR A 236 26.29 1.44 -0.55
C TYR A 236 25.12 1.99 0.27
N ARG A 237 25.42 2.97 1.13
CA ARG A 237 24.43 3.62 1.97
C ARG A 237 23.72 4.75 1.20
N PRO A 238 22.41 4.65 0.94
CA PRO A 238 21.66 5.70 0.28
C PRO A 238 21.59 6.99 1.12
N ARG A 239 21.51 8.12 0.44
CA ARG A 239 21.41 9.45 1.08
C ARG A 239 19.93 9.78 1.31
N VAL A 240 19.60 10.14 2.55
CA VAL A 240 18.26 10.57 2.96
C VAL A 240 18.07 12.06 2.62
N ALA A 241 16.87 12.45 2.15
CA ALA A 241 16.48 13.82 1.83
C ALA A 241 16.17 14.65 3.08
#